data_725da4c1db28f8cac0042115109b36fb
#
_entry.id   725da4c1db28f8cac0042115109b36fb
#
_cell.length_a   1.000
_cell.length_b   1.000
_cell.length_c   1.000
_cell.angle_alpha   90.00
_cell.angle_beta   90.00
_cell.angle_gamma   90.00
#
_symmetry.space_group_name_H-M   'P 1'
#
loop_
_entity.id
_entity.type
_entity.pdbx_description
1 polymer ?
#
loop_
_entity_poly.entity_id
_entity_poly.type
_entity_poly.pdbx_seq_one_letter_code
_entity_poly.pdbx_strand_id
1 'polypeptide(L)'
;RHPVTERAALYVDRLMTAAVSGYERSESDALLAEIFPYVERADYEHIWRLGDYVIWDNRCSVHARTDFDAKERRLLKRGKIGGEALVAAA
;
A
#
# COMPACT_ATOMS: atom_id res chain seq x y z
N ARG A 1 -4.78 -13.06 1.44
CA ARG A 1 -6.10 -13.09 2.10
C ARG A 1 -6.07 -12.29 3.39
N HIS A 2 -7.05 -11.45 3.60
CA HIS A 2 -7.19 -10.68 4.84
C HIS A 2 -7.62 -11.60 6.00
N PRO A 3 -6.91 -11.62 7.15
CA PRO A 3 -7.13 -12.63 8.19
C PRO A 3 -8.49 -12.54 8.90
N VAL A 4 -9.14 -11.38 8.88
CA VAL A 4 -10.44 -11.19 9.55
C VAL A 4 -11.60 -11.28 8.57
N THR A 5 -11.48 -10.65 7.40
CA THR A 5 -12.58 -10.59 6.42
C THR A 5 -12.54 -11.72 5.40
N GLU A 6 -11.45 -12.48 5.35
CA GLU A 6 -11.15 -13.55 4.39
C GLU A 6 -11.14 -13.11 2.91
N ARG A 7 -11.32 -11.85 2.65
CA ARG A 7 -11.29 -11.31 1.28
C ARG A 7 -9.87 -11.34 0.72
N ALA A 8 -9.77 -11.67 -0.56
CA ALA A 8 -8.52 -11.53 -1.29
C ALA A 8 -8.26 -10.05 -1.60
N ALA A 9 -7.00 -9.63 -1.51
CA ALA A 9 -6.55 -8.31 -1.90
C ALA A 9 -5.26 -8.42 -2.70
N LEU A 10 -5.04 -7.46 -3.58
CA LEU A 10 -3.74 -7.28 -4.22
C LEU A 10 -2.77 -6.69 -3.19
N TYR A 11 -1.70 -7.42 -2.92
CA TYR A 11 -0.66 -6.99 -1.99
C TYR A 11 0.62 -6.69 -2.76
N VAL A 12 0.55 -5.66 -3.57
CA VAL A 12 1.65 -5.18 -4.41
C VAL A 12 1.73 -3.65 -4.31
N ASP A 13 2.92 -3.12 -4.43
CA ASP A 13 3.16 -1.69 -4.58
C ASP A 13 4.43 -1.47 -5.42
N ARG A 14 4.52 -0.29 -6.04
CA ARG A 14 5.62 0.03 -6.95
C ARG A 14 6.97 0.17 -6.26
N LEU A 15 6.97 0.47 -4.97
CA LEU A 15 8.20 0.69 -4.20
C LEU A 15 8.88 -0.63 -3.79
N MET A 16 8.08 -1.60 -3.36
CA MET A 16 8.58 -2.82 -2.71
C MET A 16 8.48 -4.05 -3.60
N THR A 17 7.58 -4.07 -4.60
CA THR A 17 7.39 -5.22 -5.47
C THR A 17 8.35 -5.19 -6.65
N ALA A 18 9.30 -6.11 -6.66
CA ALA A 18 10.33 -6.19 -7.69
C ALA A 18 9.96 -7.09 -8.87
N ALA A 19 9.28 -8.20 -8.61
CA ALA A 19 8.92 -9.18 -9.62
C ALA A 19 7.82 -10.13 -9.15
N VAL A 20 7.21 -10.83 -10.10
CA VAL A 20 6.31 -11.94 -9.86
C VAL A 20 7.09 -13.25 -10.01
N SER A 21 7.12 -14.05 -8.96
CA SER A 21 7.84 -15.35 -8.97
C SER A 21 7.22 -16.32 -9.97
N GLY A 22 8.08 -17.06 -10.68
CA GLY A 22 7.66 -18.04 -11.65
C GLY A 22 7.45 -17.52 -13.08
N TYR A 23 7.66 -16.22 -13.30
CA TYR A 23 7.60 -15.59 -14.62
C TYR A 23 8.98 -15.13 -15.07
N GLU A 24 9.19 -15.12 -16.39
CA GLU A 24 10.35 -14.43 -16.97
C GLU A 24 10.25 -12.92 -16.69
N ARG A 25 11.40 -12.23 -16.71
CA ARG A 25 11.46 -10.81 -16.31
C ARG A 25 10.50 -9.94 -17.12
N SER A 26 10.48 -10.08 -18.43
CA SER A 26 9.62 -9.30 -19.32
C SER A 26 8.13 -9.55 -19.07
N GLU A 27 7.76 -10.79 -18.81
CA GLU A 27 6.38 -11.16 -18.49
C GLU A 27 5.94 -10.63 -17.14
N SER A 28 6.82 -10.76 -16.14
CA SER A 28 6.61 -10.19 -14.81
C SER A 28 6.42 -8.66 -14.85
N ASP A 29 7.26 -7.95 -15.58
CA ASP A 29 7.19 -6.50 -15.71
C ASP A 29 5.90 -6.09 -16.43
N ALA A 30 5.48 -6.80 -17.46
CA ALA A 30 4.20 -6.56 -18.16
C ALA A 30 3.00 -6.77 -17.25
N LEU A 31 2.98 -7.86 -16.48
CA LEU A 31 1.92 -8.16 -15.53
C LEU A 31 1.83 -7.10 -14.41
N LEU A 32 2.96 -6.71 -13.84
CA LEU A 32 3.00 -5.66 -12.81
C LEU A 32 2.55 -4.30 -13.37
N ALA A 33 2.94 -3.95 -14.60
CA ALA A 33 2.48 -2.73 -15.26
C ALA A 33 0.96 -2.68 -15.43
N GLU A 34 0.32 -3.84 -15.64
CA GLU A 34 -1.14 -3.95 -15.73
C GLU A 34 -1.82 -3.84 -14.34
N ILE A 35 -1.19 -4.38 -13.30
CA ILE A 35 -1.76 -4.44 -11.94
C ILE A 35 -1.61 -3.12 -11.18
N PHE A 36 -0.48 -2.43 -11.28
CA PHE A 36 -0.20 -1.22 -10.52
C PHE A 36 -1.29 -0.12 -10.61
N PRO A 37 -1.89 0.17 -11.77
CA PRO A 37 -2.95 1.18 -11.85
C PRO A 37 -4.16 0.90 -10.96
N TYR A 38 -4.48 -0.37 -10.73
CA TYR A 38 -5.59 -0.76 -9.85
C TYR A 38 -5.28 -0.50 -8.37
N VAL A 39 -4.03 -0.70 -7.97
CA VAL A 39 -3.57 -0.48 -6.60
C VAL A 39 -3.34 1.00 -6.31
N GLU A 40 -2.89 1.75 -7.32
CA GLU A 40 -2.56 3.18 -7.21
C GLU A 40 -3.78 4.10 -7.33
N ARG A 41 -4.95 3.55 -7.64
CA ARG A 41 -6.18 4.33 -7.66
C ARG A 41 -6.52 4.79 -6.24
N ALA A 42 -6.49 6.11 -6.01
CA ALA A 42 -6.83 6.68 -4.72
C ALA A 42 -8.33 6.56 -4.45
N ASP A 43 -8.70 5.77 -3.46
CA ASP A 43 -10.09 5.66 -2.97
C ASP A 43 -10.38 6.68 -1.86
N TYR A 44 -9.35 7.20 -1.20
CA TYR A 44 -9.45 8.18 -0.14
C TYR A 44 -8.20 9.07 -0.09
N GLU A 45 -8.41 10.37 0.09
CA GLU A 45 -7.35 11.35 0.32
C GLU A 45 -7.59 12.06 1.65
N HIS A 46 -6.60 12.03 2.53
CA HIS A 46 -6.66 12.70 3.82
C HIS A 46 -5.91 14.03 3.78
N ILE A 47 -6.65 15.11 4.02
CA ILE A 47 -6.07 16.45 4.19
C ILE A 47 -5.80 16.68 5.67
N TRP A 48 -4.51 16.63 6.04
CA TRP A 48 -4.08 16.73 7.42
C TRP A 48 -4.36 18.08 8.07
N ARG A 49 -4.87 18.04 9.28
CA ARG A 49 -5.00 19.18 10.18
C ARG A 49 -4.26 18.89 11.49
N LEU A 50 -3.89 19.95 12.21
CA LEU A 50 -3.26 19.79 13.51
C LEU A 50 -4.18 19.04 14.47
N GLY A 51 -3.68 18.00 15.09
CA GLY A 51 -4.44 17.15 16.01
C GLY A 51 -5.13 15.94 15.35
N ASP A 52 -5.09 15.81 14.05
CA ASP A 52 -5.67 14.65 13.36
C ASP A 52 -4.96 13.36 13.76
N TYR A 53 -5.77 12.31 13.88
CA TYR A 53 -5.33 10.94 14.11
C TYR A 53 -5.98 10.03 13.08
N VAL A 54 -5.16 9.31 12.31
CA VAL A 54 -5.61 8.42 11.25
C VAL A 54 -5.11 7.00 11.52
N ILE A 55 -6.01 6.03 11.42
CA ILE A 55 -5.70 4.61 11.53
C ILE A 55 -6.07 3.94 10.21
N TRP A 56 -5.20 3.08 9.69
CA TRP A 56 -5.49 2.26 8.53
C TRP A 56 -4.96 0.84 8.71
N ASP A 57 -5.54 -0.09 7.98
CA ASP A 57 -5.13 -1.48 8.00
C ASP A 57 -4.10 -1.76 6.90
N ASN A 58 -2.86 -1.97 7.28
CA ASN A 58 -1.76 -2.27 6.35
C ASN A 58 -1.91 -3.63 5.64
N ARG A 59 -2.82 -4.50 6.09
CA ARG A 59 -3.01 -5.82 5.50
C ARG A 59 -3.76 -5.78 4.17
N CYS A 60 -4.45 -4.70 3.89
CA CYS A 60 -5.30 -4.57 2.70
C CYS A 60 -5.28 -3.18 2.06
N SER A 61 -4.48 -2.25 2.57
CA SER A 61 -4.40 -0.90 2.03
C SER A 61 -2.96 -0.51 1.67
N VAL A 62 -2.85 0.31 0.65
CA VAL A 62 -1.62 0.98 0.24
C VAL A 62 -1.81 2.46 0.44
N HIS A 63 -0.79 3.14 0.93
CA HIS A 63 -0.83 4.58 1.13
C HIS A 63 0.40 5.25 0.53
N ALA A 64 0.20 6.46 0.05
CA ALA A 64 1.24 7.34 -0.42
C ALA A 64 1.03 8.74 0.13
N ARG A 65 2.06 9.53 0.14
CA ARG A 65 1.95 10.97 0.43
C ARG A 65 2.02 11.74 -0.88
N THR A 66 1.39 12.89 -0.92
CA THR A 66 1.62 13.90 -1.95
C THR A 66 2.89 14.70 -1.62
N ASP A 67 3.46 15.34 -2.61
CA ASP A 67 4.57 16.27 -2.41
C ASP A 67 4.12 17.50 -1.63
N PHE A 68 5.05 18.12 -0.92
CA PHE A 68 4.85 19.34 -0.17
C PHE A 68 6.10 20.21 -0.27
N ASP A 69 5.95 21.52 -0.07
CA ASP A 69 7.10 22.45 -0.09
C ASP A 69 8.10 22.07 1.01
N ALA A 70 9.36 21.92 0.63
CA ALA A 70 10.44 21.58 1.56
C ALA A 70 10.65 22.62 2.67
N LYS A 71 10.14 23.84 2.50
CA LYS A 71 10.16 24.90 3.50
C LYS A 71 9.04 24.76 4.54
N GLU A 72 8.01 23.98 4.26
CA GLU A 72 6.92 23.73 5.18
C GLU A 72 7.34 22.74 6.27
N ARG A 73 6.97 23.07 7.51
CA ARG A 73 7.20 22.15 8.63
C ARG A 73 6.14 21.05 8.62
N ARG A 74 6.58 19.80 8.43
CA ARG A 74 5.74 18.63 8.52
C ARG A 74 6.27 17.70 9.59
N LEU A 75 5.51 17.50 10.66
CA LEU A 75 5.85 16.58 11.74
C LEU A 75 4.69 15.60 11.94
N LEU A 76 4.94 14.33 11.68
CA LEU A 76 4.00 13.24 11.93
C LEU A 76 4.63 12.22 12.88
N LYS A 77 3.83 11.71 13.80
CA LYS A 77 4.20 10.55 14.63
C LYS A 77 3.48 9.32 14.07
N ARG A 78 4.17 8.21 14.01
CA ARG A 78 3.62 6.94 13.53
C ARG A 78 3.93 5.82 14.51
N GLY A 79 2.91 5.03 14.84
CA GLY A 79 3.04 3.76 15.52
C GLY A 79 2.54 2.63 14.62
N LYS A 80 3.03 1.43 14.83
CA LYS A 80 2.52 0.20 14.20
C LYS A 80 2.08 -0.75 15.29
N ILE A 81 0.93 -1.38 15.09
CA ILE A 81 0.47 -2.49 15.90
C ILE A 81 0.91 -3.76 15.16
N GLY A 82 1.62 -4.65 15.83
CA GLY A 82 2.03 -5.93 15.28
C GLY A 82 0.83 -6.82 14.99
N GLY A 83 0.97 -7.73 14.04
CA GLY A 83 -0.08 -8.64 13.63
C GLY A 83 0.49 -9.96 13.13
N GLU A 84 -0.38 -10.82 12.65
CA GLU A 84 -0.04 -12.10 12.06
C GLU A 84 0.57 -11.95 10.67
N ALA A 85 1.31 -12.95 10.22
CA ALA A 85 1.83 -13.02 8.86
C ALA A 85 0.69 -13.08 7.84
N LEU A 86 0.90 -12.46 6.67
CA LEU A 86 -0.04 -12.53 5.57
C LEU A 86 -0.10 -13.94 5.01
N VAL A 87 -1.29 -14.36 4.64
CA VAL A 87 -1.56 -15.68 4.06
C VAL A 87 -1.93 -15.52 2.59
N ALA A 88 -1.35 -16.36 1.73
CA ALA A 88 -1.71 -16.38 0.33
C ALA A 88 -3.20 -16.68 0.12
N ALA A 89 -3.78 -16.09 -0.92
CA ALA A 89 -5.21 -16.21 -1.22
C ALA A 89 -5.57 -17.48 -2.02
N ALA A 90 -4.58 -18.31 -2.26
CA ALA A 90 -4.78 -19.54 -3.04
C ALA A 90 -5.82 -20.47 -2.43
#